data_ce28c5bbaf8bc8a48e94cdbe285c9671
#
_entry.id   ce28c5bbaf8bc8a48e94cdbe285c9671
#
_cell.length_a   1.000
_cell.length_b   1.000
_cell.length_c   1.000
_cell.angle_alpha   90.00
_cell.angle_beta   90.00
_cell.angle_gamma   90.00
#
_symmetry.space_group_name_H-M   'P 1'
#
loop_
_entity.id
_entity.type
_entity.pdbx_description
1 polymer ?
#
loop_
_entity_poly.entity_id
_entity_poly.type
_entity_poly.pdbx_seq_one_letter_code
_entity_poly.pdbx_strand_id
1 'polypeptide(L)'
;MNPKPSLRAVRGEILHFLSDPAVAGAAALQHFSDGILAIRDGHVVELGPADDMLAKLPSDIVHDDYRGQLILPGFVDTHTHYAQTDIIASHGERLLAWLEKYTFPAEARFADPAHAATVANFFCDELLRNGTTTVMAFATVHASSVDALFEAALQ
;
A
#
# COMPACT_ATOMS: atom_id res chain seq x y z
N MET A 1 -29.75 -6.15 -7.72
CA MET A 1 -29.83 -4.96 -6.85
C MET A 1 -28.39 -4.51 -6.62
N ASN A 2 -28.00 -3.33 -7.11
CA ASN A 2 -26.71 -2.76 -6.72
C ASN A 2 -26.76 -2.50 -5.20
N PRO A 3 -25.78 -2.94 -4.41
CA PRO A 3 -25.75 -2.58 -3.00
C PRO A 3 -25.75 -1.05 -2.89
N LYS A 4 -26.49 -0.53 -1.95
CA LYS A 4 -26.45 0.92 -1.65
C LYS A 4 -24.98 1.27 -1.34
N PRO A 5 -24.47 2.39 -1.84
CA PRO A 5 -23.11 2.85 -1.53
C PRO A 5 -22.97 2.91 -0.01
N SER A 6 -22.05 2.11 0.52
CA SER A 6 -21.86 2.05 1.98
C SER A 6 -20.93 3.17 2.40
N LEU A 7 -21.50 4.19 3.04
CA LEU A 7 -20.70 5.19 3.73
C LEU A 7 -20.11 4.56 5.00
N ARG A 8 -18.80 4.58 5.15
CA ARG A 8 -18.06 4.18 6.37
C ARG A 8 -17.28 5.37 6.89
N ALA A 9 -17.00 5.39 8.16
CA ALA A 9 -16.14 6.38 8.76
C ALA A 9 -15.07 5.68 9.62
N VAL A 10 -13.91 6.32 9.75
CA VAL A 10 -12.80 5.89 10.58
C VAL A 10 -12.37 7.06 11.43
N ARG A 11 -12.30 6.89 12.76
CA ARG A 11 -11.91 7.93 13.70
C ARG A 11 -10.57 7.61 14.34
N GLY A 12 -9.66 8.58 14.39
CA GLY A 12 -8.36 8.43 15.02
C GLY A 12 -7.52 9.70 14.91
N GLU A 13 -6.28 9.62 15.27
CA GLU A 13 -5.30 10.66 14.95
C GLU A 13 -4.95 10.55 13.46
N ILE A 14 -5.13 11.63 12.68
CA ILE A 14 -4.97 11.56 11.22
C ILE A 14 -3.90 12.56 10.79
N LEU A 15 -2.97 12.09 9.96
CA LEU A 15 -1.95 12.92 9.34
C LEU A 15 -1.88 12.59 7.85
N HIS A 16 -1.98 13.63 7.02
CA HIS A 16 -1.87 13.48 5.56
C HIS A 16 -1.25 14.72 4.91
N PHE A 17 -1.05 14.66 3.60
CA PHE A 17 -0.42 15.73 2.83
C PHE A 17 -1.43 16.37 1.88
N LEU A 18 -1.45 17.72 1.86
CA LEU A 18 -2.26 18.52 0.94
C LEU A 18 -1.54 18.82 -0.37
N SER A 19 -0.21 18.75 -0.35
CA SER A 19 0.65 19.05 -1.48
C SER A 19 2.04 18.44 -1.28
N ASP A 20 2.95 18.67 -2.23
CA ASP A 20 4.33 18.24 -2.13
C ASP A 20 5.08 18.99 -1.00
N PRO A 21 5.58 18.29 0.03
CA PRO A 21 6.34 18.90 1.11
C PRO A 21 7.65 19.55 0.65
N ALA A 22 8.25 19.10 -0.44
CA ALA A 22 9.46 19.71 -1.01
C ALA A 22 9.19 21.11 -1.55
N VAL A 23 7.93 21.39 -1.93
CA VAL A 23 7.50 22.69 -2.45
C VAL A 23 6.89 23.56 -1.37
N ALA A 24 5.97 23.00 -0.58
CA ALA A 24 5.16 23.77 0.37
C ALA A 24 5.68 23.71 1.82
N GLY A 25 6.72 22.91 2.08
CA GLY A 25 7.27 22.76 3.43
C GLY A 25 6.21 22.27 4.43
N ALA A 26 6.19 22.85 5.63
CA ALA A 26 5.25 22.49 6.69
C ALA A 26 3.78 22.74 6.33
N ALA A 27 3.49 23.64 5.39
CA ALA A 27 2.13 23.93 4.94
C ALA A 27 1.52 22.77 4.11
N ALA A 28 2.34 21.82 3.65
CA ALA A 28 1.89 20.62 2.99
C ALA A 28 1.23 19.63 3.94
N LEU A 29 1.56 19.67 5.23
CA LEU A 29 1.10 18.73 6.23
C LEU A 29 -0.21 19.18 6.85
N GLN A 30 -1.18 18.26 6.95
CA GLN A 30 -2.37 18.45 7.75
C GLN A 30 -2.47 17.36 8.81
N HIS A 31 -2.74 17.75 10.05
CA HIS A 31 -2.81 16.87 11.20
C HIS A 31 -4.06 17.14 12.03
N PHE A 32 -4.79 16.09 12.36
CA PHE A 32 -5.92 16.11 13.27
C PHE A 32 -5.65 15.14 14.44
N SER A 33 -5.50 15.65 15.65
CA SER A 33 -5.31 14.81 16.85
C SER A 33 -6.52 13.93 17.17
N ASP A 34 -7.69 14.32 16.72
CA ASP A 34 -8.93 13.55 16.71
C ASP A 34 -9.69 13.92 15.44
N GLY A 35 -9.56 13.09 14.42
CA GLY A 35 -10.13 13.30 13.10
C GLY A 35 -11.06 12.17 12.68
N ILE A 36 -11.91 12.44 11.71
CA ILE A 36 -12.72 11.43 11.03
C ILE A 36 -12.48 11.49 9.53
N LEU A 37 -12.25 10.32 8.96
CA LEU A 37 -12.14 10.03 7.54
C LEU A 37 -13.41 9.32 7.10
N ALA A 38 -14.19 9.92 6.19
CA ALA A 38 -15.38 9.31 5.60
C ALA A 38 -15.06 8.71 4.24
N ILE A 39 -15.46 7.44 4.04
CA ILE A 39 -15.16 6.63 2.86
C ILE A 39 -16.47 6.18 2.22
N ARG A 40 -16.59 6.38 0.91
CA ARG A 40 -17.70 5.87 0.10
C ARG A 40 -17.15 5.16 -1.12
N ASP A 41 -17.54 3.90 -1.31
CA ASP A 41 -17.15 3.09 -2.48
C ASP A 41 -15.62 3.05 -2.69
N GLY A 42 -14.86 2.89 -1.58
CA GLY A 42 -13.39 2.84 -1.60
C GLY A 42 -12.68 4.20 -1.72
N HIS A 43 -13.43 5.31 -1.79
CA HIS A 43 -12.86 6.64 -1.94
C HIS A 43 -13.09 7.50 -0.70
N VAL A 44 -12.07 8.25 -0.31
CA VAL A 44 -12.21 9.30 0.71
C VAL A 44 -13.09 10.41 0.15
N VAL A 45 -14.22 10.69 0.82
CA VAL A 45 -15.17 11.71 0.39
C VAL A 45 -15.15 12.94 1.28
N GLU A 46 -14.73 12.80 2.54
CA GLU A 46 -14.58 13.91 3.46
C GLU A 46 -13.58 13.54 4.58
N LEU A 47 -12.89 14.54 5.10
CA LEU A 47 -11.91 14.43 6.17
C LEU A 47 -11.90 15.72 6.98
N GLY A 48 -11.84 15.63 8.30
CA GLY A 48 -11.76 16.79 9.16
C GLY A 48 -11.71 16.48 10.64
N PRO A 49 -11.72 17.53 11.51
CA PRO A 49 -11.83 17.36 12.94
C PRO A 49 -13.09 16.56 13.31
N ALA A 50 -12.99 15.69 14.32
CA ALA A 50 -14.07 14.78 14.69
C ALA A 50 -15.38 15.49 15.01
N ASP A 51 -15.33 16.61 15.74
CA ASP A 51 -16.53 17.35 16.12
C ASP A 51 -17.27 17.93 14.89
N ASP A 52 -16.54 18.47 13.92
CA ASP A 52 -17.10 19.01 12.69
C ASP A 52 -17.70 17.90 11.82
N MET A 53 -17.02 16.76 11.76
CA MET A 53 -17.44 15.62 10.96
C MET A 53 -18.66 14.93 11.54
N LEU A 54 -18.73 14.75 12.86
CA LEU A 54 -19.90 14.17 13.54
C LEU A 54 -21.17 15.01 13.36
N ALA A 55 -21.03 16.33 13.23
CA ALA A 55 -22.15 17.22 12.96
C ALA A 55 -22.73 17.09 11.54
N LYS A 56 -21.93 16.62 10.59
CA LYS A 56 -22.27 16.50 9.16
C LYS A 56 -22.68 15.09 8.74
N LEU A 57 -22.10 14.08 9.37
CA LEU A 57 -22.34 12.68 9.04
C LEU A 57 -23.70 12.22 9.59
N PRO A 58 -24.34 11.22 8.94
CA PRO A 58 -25.55 10.61 9.47
C PRO A 58 -25.33 10.08 10.90
N SER A 59 -26.29 10.26 11.79
CA SER A 59 -26.19 9.87 13.21
C SER A 59 -26.10 8.36 13.42
N ASP A 60 -26.47 7.57 12.43
CA ASP A 60 -26.45 6.10 12.41
C ASP A 60 -25.23 5.53 11.68
N ILE A 61 -24.27 6.40 11.28
CA ILE A 61 -23.07 5.93 10.63
C ILE A 61 -22.23 5.09 11.60
N VAL A 62 -21.91 3.88 11.17
CA VAL A 62 -20.95 3.03 11.88
C VAL A 62 -19.56 3.57 11.59
N HIS A 63 -18.79 3.83 12.62
CA HIS A 63 -17.40 4.22 12.49
C HIS A 63 -16.49 3.25 13.25
N ASP A 64 -15.38 2.91 12.60
CA ASP A 64 -14.31 2.16 13.24
C ASP A 64 -13.50 3.12 14.13
N ASP A 65 -13.33 2.78 15.41
CA ASP A 65 -12.65 3.63 16.40
C ASP A 65 -11.18 3.19 16.55
N TYR A 66 -10.30 4.03 16.04
CA TYR A 66 -8.84 3.90 16.15
C TYR A 66 -8.22 5.03 16.98
N ARG A 67 -8.97 5.62 17.92
CA ARG A 67 -8.39 6.63 18.82
C ARG A 67 -7.21 6.08 19.58
N GLY A 68 -6.13 6.86 19.66
CA GLY A 68 -4.83 6.44 20.18
C GLY A 68 -3.94 5.74 19.16
N GLN A 69 -4.38 5.63 17.91
CA GLN A 69 -3.59 5.16 16.77
C GLN A 69 -3.53 6.24 15.70
N LEU A 70 -2.41 6.27 14.98
CA LEU A 70 -2.18 7.20 13.88
C LEU A 70 -2.64 6.59 12.56
N ILE A 71 -3.51 7.31 11.86
CA ILE A 71 -3.99 6.97 10.51
C ILE A 71 -3.19 7.79 9.50
N LEU A 72 -2.56 7.11 8.56
CA LEU A 72 -1.71 7.67 7.51
C LEU A 72 -2.21 7.24 6.13
N PRO A 73 -1.90 8.01 5.06
CA PRO A 73 -1.91 7.47 3.71
C PRO A 73 -0.99 6.26 3.61
N GLY A 74 -1.35 5.29 2.75
CA GLY A 74 -0.47 4.16 2.47
C GLY A 74 0.88 4.61 1.92
N PHE A 75 1.94 3.87 2.27
CA PHE A 75 3.28 4.17 1.80
C PHE A 75 3.44 3.90 0.31
N VAL A 76 4.34 4.65 -0.32
CA VAL A 76 4.71 4.51 -1.72
C VAL A 76 6.15 4.02 -1.79
N ASP A 77 6.36 2.80 -2.28
CA ASP A 77 7.69 2.28 -2.57
C ASP A 77 8.01 2.49 -4.05
N THR A 78 8.99 3.33 -4.33
CA THR A 78 9.35 3.72 -5.68
C THR A 78 10.45 2.86 -6.30
N HIS A 79 10.96 1.84 -5.59
CA HIS A 79 12.02 0.97 -6.10
C HIS A 79 12.11 -0.33 -5.33
N THR A 80 11.53 -1.40 -5.86
CA THR A 80 11.63 -2.74 -5.28
C THR A 80 11.70 -3.81 -6.37
N HIS A 81 12.15 -5.03 -6.02
CA HIS A 81 12.29 -6.16 -6.92
C HIS A 81 11.51 -7.36 -6.36
N TYR A 82 10.26 -7.54 -6.77
CA TYR A 82 9.43 -8.61 -6.21
C TYR A 82 9.97 -10.01 -6.50
N ALA A 83 10.67 -10.17 -7.63
CA ALA A 83 11.28 -11.44 -8.01
C ALA A 83 12.46 -11.87 -7.12
N GLN A 84 12.93 -10.98 -6.25
CA GLN A 84 14.01 -11.23 -5.31
C GLN A 84 13.52 -11.53 -3.89
N THR A 85 12.21 -11.71 -3.70
CA THR A 85 11.61 -12.04 -2.41
C THR A 85 12.22 -13.27 -1.76
N ASP A 86 12.50 -14.33 -2.53
CA ASP A 86 13.08 -15.57 -2.03
C ASP A 86 14.54 -15.44 -1.59
N ILE A 87 15.22 -14.36 -1.92
CA ILE A 87 16.63 -14.12 -1.61
C ILE A 87 16.86 -12.93 -0.66
N ILE A 88 15.81 -12.48 0.01
CA ILE A 88 15.90 -11.43 1.05
C ILE A 88 16.94 -11.87 2.09
N ALA A 89 17.84 -10.94 2.46
CA ALA A 89 18.91 -11.14 3.40
C ALA A 89 19.96 -12.21 3.00
N SER A 90 20.05 -12.57 1.72
CA SER A 90 21.17 -13.39 1.22
C SER A 90 22.52 -12.69 1.46
N HIS A 91 23.57 -13.50 1.70
CA HIS A 91 24.88 -12.97 2.09
C HIS A 91 25.44 -12.00 1.04
N GLY A 92 25.83 -10.80 1.51
CA GLY A 92 26.41 -9.76 0.66
C GLY A 92 27.80 -10.14 0.15
N GLU A 93 27.97 -10.08 -1.17
CA GLU A 93 29.23 -10.24 -1.89
C GLU A 93 29.45 -8.99 -2.77
N ARG A 94 30.47 -9.04 -3.64
CA ARG A 94 30.57 -8.04 -4.71
C ARG A 94 29.35 -8.16 -5.62
N LEU A 95 28.84 -7.05 -6.12
CA LEU A 95 27.58 -6.97 -6.87
C LEU A 95 27.45 -8.06 -7.94
N LEU A 96 28.44 -8.22 -8.82
CA LEU A 96 28.35 -9.21 -9.90
C LEU A 96 28.29 -10.65 -9.38
N ALA A 97 29.09 -10.97 -8.37
CA ALA A 97 29.09 -12.31 -7.76
C ALA A 97 27.73 -12.58 -7.06
N TRP A 98 27.16 -11.57 -6.40
CA TRP A 98 25.84 -11.66 -5.79
C TRP A 98 24.74 -11.87 -6.83
N LEU A 99 24.77 -11.13 -7.95
CA LEU A 99 23.83 -11.30 -9.05
C LEU A 99 23.89 -12.72 -9.64
N GLU A 100 25.08 -13.23 -9.91
CA GLU A 100 25.27 -14.57 -10.49
C GLU A 100 24.85 -15.69 -9.54
N LYS A 101 25.11 -15.52 -8.24
CA LYS A 101 24.88 -16.57 -7.24
C LYS A 101 23.43 -16.63 -6.76
N TYR A 102 22.78 -15.49 -6.60
CA TYR A 102 21.46 -15.40 -5.98
C TYR A 102 20.39 -14.85 -6.94
N THR A 103 20.64 -13.69 -7.55
CA THR A 103 19.60 -12.97 -8.29
C THR A 103 19.18 -13.68 -9.57
N PHE A 104 20.13 -13.96 -10.46
CA PHE A 104 19.80 -14.58 -11.74
C PHE A 104 19.17 -15.97 -11.59
N PRO A 105 19.63 -16.86 -10.68
CA PRO A 105 18.95 -18.12 -10.42
C PRO A 105 17.54 -17.96 -9.86
N ALA A 106 17.30 -16.98 -8.96
CA ALA A 106 15.98 -16.70 -8.42
C ALA A 106 15.05 -16.18 -9.51
N GLU A 107 15.48 -15.20 -10.29
CA GLU A 107 14.67 -14.61 -11.36
C GLU A 107 14.38 -15.60 -12.50
N ALA A 108 15.29 -16.54 -12.81
CA ALA A 108 15.05 -17.58 -13.81
C ALA A 108 13.88 -18.51 -13.46
N ARG A 109 13.55 -18.68 -12.18
CA ARG A 109 12.40 -19.48 -11.73
C ARG A 109 11.05 -18.90 -12.17
N PHE A 110 11.00 -17.60 -12.46
CA PHE A 110 9.80 -16.92 -12.93
C PHE A 110 9.39 -17.24 -14.37
N ALA A 111 10.17 -18.08 -15.06
CA ALA A 111 9.71 -18.77 -16.27
C ALA A 111 8.52 -19.69 -15.98
N ASP A 112 8.38 -20.19 -14.75
CA ASP A 112 7.21 -20.95 -14.29
C ASP A 112 6.11 -19.99 -13.79
N PRO A 113 4.96 -19.92 -14.48
CA PRO A 113 3.85 -19.06 -14.08
C PRO A 113 3.29 -19.37 -12.68
N ALA A 114 3.31 -20.64 -12.24
CA ALA A 114 2.82 -21.02 -10.93
C ALA A 114 3.72 -20.49 -9.81
N HIS A 115 5.04 -20.52 -10.00
CA HIS A 115 6.00 -19.90 -9.11
C HIS A 115 5.81 -18.37 -9.08
N ALA A 116 5.70 -17.74 -10.26
CA ALA A 116 5.49 -16.30 -10.37
C ALA A 116 4.23 -15.84 -9.59
N ALA A 117 3.10 -16.55 -9.77
CA ALA A 117 1.85 -16.26 -9.07
C ALA A 117 1.99 -16.42 -7.55
N THR A 118 2.66 -17.48 -7.08
CA THR A 118 2.87 -17.72 -5.65
C THR A 118 3.66 -16.59 -5.00
N VAL A 119 4.76 -16.17 -5.63
CA VAL A 119 5.61 -15.09 -5.09
C VAL A 119 4.91 -13.73 -5.19
N ALA A 120 4.18 -13.47 -6.28
CA ALA A 120 3.43 -12.23 -6.45
C ALA A 120 2.36 -12.04 -5.37
N ASN A 121 1.56 -13.07 -5.07
CA ASN A 121 0.57 -13.02 -4.00
C ASN A 121 1.22 -12.76 -2.64
N PHE A 122 2.27 -13.51 -2.30
CA PHE A 122 3.00 -13.29 -1.05
C PHE A 122 3.56 -11.86 -0.96
N PHE A 123 4.16 -11.36 -2.03
CA PHE A 123 4.75 -10.03 -2.08
C PHE A 123 3.68 -8.93 -1.87
N CYS A 124 2.55 -9.01 -2.56
CA CYS A 124 1.45 -8.06 -2.40
C CYS A 124 0.87 -8.08 -0.98
N ASP A 125 0.68 -9.27 -0.40
CA ASP A 125 0.24 -9.43 0.98
C ASP A 125 1.21 -8.78 1.98
N GLU A 126 2.52 -8.97 1.80
CA GLU A 126 3.52 -8.38 2.67
C GLU A 126 3.61 -6.85 2.51
N LEU A 127 3.45 -6.31 1.30
CA LEU A 127 3.35 -4.87 1.10
C LEU A 127 2.19 -4.28 1.91
N LEU A 128 1.00 -4.85 1.80
CA LEU A 128 -0.19 -4.39 2.52
C LEU A 128 -0.04 -4.53 4.04
N ARG A 129 0.51 -5.64 4.53
CA ARG A 129 0.79 -5.85 5.97
C ARG A 129 1.74 -4.79 6.54
N ASN A 130 2.65 -4.27 5.72
CA ASN A 130 3.60 -3.24 6.10
C ASN A 130 3.15 -1.82 5.71
N GLY A 131 1.90 -1.64 5.28
CA GLY A 131 1.29 -0.35 4.99
C GLY A 131 1.67 0.25 3.63
N THR A 132 2.34 -0.50 2.75
CA THR A 132 2.64 -0.06 1.39
C THR A 132 1.47 -0.36 0.47
N THR A 133 0.89 0.69 -0.13
CA THR A 133 -0.29 0.61 -1.01
C THR A 133 -0.01 0.99 -2.46
N THR A 134 1.18 1.49 -2.73
CA THR A 134 1.63 1.84 -4.07
C THR A 134 3.08 1.39 -4.24
N VAL A 135 3.37 0.72 -5.36
CA VAL A 135 4.70 0.18 -5.59
C VAL A 135 5.12 0.34 -7.05
N MET A 136 6.38 0.68 -7.26
CA MET A 136 7.06 0.55 -8.55
C MET A 136 8.02 -0.63 -8.46
N ALA A 137 7.55 -1.79 -8.92
CA ALA A 137 8.26 -3.06 -8.80
C ALA A 137 8.93 -3.47 -10.10
N PHE A 138 10.19 -3.91 -9.99
CA PHE A 138 10.85 -4.62 -11.08
C PHE A 138 10.39 -6.08 -11.07
N ALA A 139 10.00 -6.55 -12.25
CA ALA A 139 9.74 -7.96 -12.55
C ALA A 139 11.01 -8.60 -13.15
N THR A 140 10.83 -9.66 -13.92
CA THR A 140 11.91 -10.35 -14.62
C THR A 140 11.79 -10.20 -16.14
N VAL A 141 12.69 -10.84 -16.88
CA VAL A 141 12.61 -10.92 -18.35
C VAL A 141 11.43 -11.78 -18.85
N HIS A 142 10.79 -12.53 -17.97
CA HIS A 142 9.65 -13.40 -18.31
C HIS A 142 8.34 -12.61 -18.22
N ALA A 143 7.56 -12.54 -19.30
CA ALA A 143 6.27 -11.84 -19.32
C ALA A 143 5.32 -12.36 -18.23
N SER A 144 5.33 -13.68 -17.96
CA SER A 144 4.54 -14.30 -16.89
C SER A 144 4.76 -13.67 -15.50
N SER A 145 5.96 -13.14 -15.24
CA SER A 145 6.22 -12.45 -13.96
C SER A 145 5.52 -11.11 -13.85
N VAL A 146 5.34 -10.41 -14.96
CA VAL A 146 4.60 -9.14 -15.00
C VAL A 146 3.11 -9.40 -14.84
N ASP A 147 2.57 -10.35 -15.61
CA ASP A 147 1.15 -10.70 -15.56
C ASP A 147 0.75 -11.17 -14.16
N ALA A 148 1.54 -12.05 -13.54
CA ALA A 148 1.29 -12.54 -12.19
C ALA A 148 1.27 -11.42 -11.14
N LEU A 149 2.16 -10.42 -11.25
CA LEU A 149 2.18 -9.29 -10.31
C LEU A 149 0.92 -8.42 -10.44
N PHE A 150 0.50 -8.13 -11.68
CA PHE A 150 -0.72 -7.35 -11.89
C PHE A 150 -1.97 -8.13 -11.47
N GLU A 151 -2.05 -9.44 -11.73
CA GLU A 151 -3.16 -10.28 -11.27
C GLU A 151 -3.26 -10.30 -9.74
N ALA A 152 -2.13 -10.42 -9.03
CA ALA A 152 -2.10 -10.37 -7.57
C ALA A 152 -2.52 -9.00 -7.03
N ALA A 153 -2.11 -7.90 -7.68
CA ALA A 153 -2.45 -6.54 -7.27
C ALA A 153 -3.93 -6.16 -7.49
N LEU A 154 -4.67 -6.93 -8.30
CA LEU A 154 -6.10 -6.70 -8.58
C LEU A 154 -7.04 -7.45 -7.62
N GLN A 155 -6.53 -8.29 -6.74
CA GLN A 155 -7.30 -9.06 -5.74
C GLN A 155 -7.59 -8.23 -4.50
#